data_34775e5ca23cf967cc22a4981e657317
#
_entry.id   34775e5ca23cf967cc22a4981e657317
#
_cell.length_a   1.000
_cell.length_b   1.000
_cell.length_c   1.000
_cell.angle_alpha   90.00
_cell.angle_beta   90.00
_cell.angle_gamma   90.00
#
_symmetry.space_group_name_H-M   'P 1'
#
loop_
_entity.id
_entity.type
_entity.pdbx_description
1 polymer ?
#
loop_
_entity_poly.entity_id
_entity_poly.type
_entity_poly.pdbx_seq_one_letter_code
_entity_poly.pdbx_strand_id
1 'polypeptide(L)'
;MEELKEILKEKNNKKIVFTNGCFDILHRGHVEYLQKAKELGDLLILGLNSDLSVKKLKGENRPINNEEDRAIVLSALECVDYITIFNEDTPLELIKIVKPDILVKGGDYKIENVVGREFAKETILIDFVDGYSTTKTIKSINKNINN
;
A
#
# COMPACT_ATOMS: atom_id res chain seq x y z
N MET A 1 -16.82 0.26 -0.34
CA MET A 1 -16.75 1.71 -0.55
C MET A 1 -17.63 2.51 0.42
N GLU A 2 -18.87 2.09 0.67
CA GLU A 2 -19.73 2.73 1.67
C GLU A 2 -19.16 2.63 3.09
N GLU A 3 -18.65 1.45 3.45
CA GLU A 3 -17.97 1.23 4.73
C GLU A 3 -16.82 2.22 4.94
N LEU A 4 -15.98 2.43 3.92
CA LEU A 4 -14.88 3.40 3.98
C LEU A 4 -15.41 4.81 4.23
N LYS A 5 -16.49 5.20 3.57
CA LYS A 5 -17.10 6.52 3.77
C LYS A 5 -17.64 6.71 5.18
N GLU A 6 -18.21 5.65 5.77
CA GLU A 6 -18.65 5.68 7.17
C GLU A 6 -17.49 5.86 8.13
N ILE A 7 -16.43 5.07 7.94
CA ILE A 7 -15.18 5.19 8.72
C ILE A 7 -14.63 6.62 8.65
N LEU A 8 -14.64 7.21 7.46
CA LEU A 8 -14.16 8.59 7.27
C LEU A 8 -15.03 9.64 7.95
N LYS A 9 -16.32 9.39 8.09
CA LYS A 9 -17.22 10.28 8.86
C LYS A 9 -16.95 10.23 10.36
N GLU A 10 -16.55 9.07 10.87
CA GLU A 10 -16.30 8.84 12.30
C GLU A 10 -14.87 9.21 12.74
N LYS A 11 -14.04 9.66 11.83
CA LYS A 11 -12.60 9.89 12.09
C LYS A 11 -12.30 10.99 13.12
N ASN A 12 -13.23 11.90 13.41
CA ASN A 12 -13.15 12.90 14.50
C ASN A 12 -11.75 13.49 14.77
N ASN A 13 -11.28 14.39 13.90
CA ASN A 13 -9.98 15.08 14.04
C ASN A 13 -8.75 14.17 14.02
N LYS A 14 -8.88 12.89 13.73
CA LYS A 14 -7.74 11.98 13.58
C LYS A 14 -7.00 12.28 12.28
N LYS A 15 -5.68 12.26 12.37
CA LYS A 15 -4.80 12.46 11.24
C LYS A 15 -4.71 11.17 10.42
N ILE A 16 -5.15 11.23 9.16
CA ILE A 16 -5.19 10.08 8.27
C ILE A 16 -3.93 10.04 7.39
N VAL A 17 -3.27 8.89 7.43
CA VAL A 17 -2.18 8.55 6.52
C VAL A 17 -2.71 7.54 5.51
N PHE A 18 -2.40 7.72 4.23
CA PHE A 18 -2.73 6.81 3.16
C PHE A 18 -1.47 6.36 2.43
N THR A 19 -1.42 5.08 2.14
CA THR A 19 -0.45 4.50 1.21
C THR A 19 -1.13 3.42 0.38
N ASN A 20 -0.49 3.00 -0.72
CA ASN A 20 -1.01 1.92 -1.54
C ASN A 20 0.12 1.02 -2.03
N GLY A 21 -0.23 -0.16 -2.46
CA GLY A 21 0.72 -1.10 -3.02
C GLY A 21 0.13 -2.49 -3.26
N CYS A 22 0.95 -3.37 -3.81
CA CYS A 22 0.59 -4.75 -4.08
C CYS A 22 0.77 -5.64 -2.86
N PHE A 23 1.81 -5.42 -2.08
CA PHE A 23 2.13 -6.15 -0.84
C PHE A 23 2.01 -7.67 -1.01
N ASP A 24 2.56 -8.16 -2.11
CA ASP A 24 2.62 -9.58 -2.39
C ASP A 24 3.84 -10.19 -1.69
N ILE A 25 3.67 -11.34 -1.05
CA ILE A 25 4.71 -11.98 -0.24
C ILE A 25 5.33 -10.97 0.75
N LEU A 26 4.59 -10.72 1.83
CA LEU A 26 4.98 -9.72 2.83
C LEU A 26 6.35 -10.03 3.43
N HIS A 27 7.21 -9.03 3.51
CA HIS A 27 8.54 -9.12 4.09
C HIS A 27 8.83 -7.96 5.04
N ARG A 28 9.99 -8.02 5.71
CA ARG A 28 10.41 -7.00 6.69
C ARG A 28 10.36 -5.57 6.14
N GLY A 29 10.76 -5.39 4.88
CA GLY A 29 10.73 -4.07 4.24
C GLY A 29 9.32 -3.48 4.19
N HIS A 30 8.32 -4.28 3.87
CA HIS A 30 6.91 -3.87 3.91
C HIS A 30 6.47 -3.48 5.32
N VAL A 31 6.82 -4.29 6.32
CA VAL A 31 6.41 -4.05 7.72
C VAL A 31 7.01 -2.74 8.23
N GLU A 32 8.31 -2.53 8.06
CA GLU A 32 8.98 -1.31 8.51
C GLU A 32 8.44 -0.07 7.79
N TYR A 33 8.19 -0.16 6.48
CA TYR A 33 7.57 0.91 5.70
C TYR A 33 6.20 1.29 6.25
N LEU A 34 5.34 0.31 6.51
CA LEU A 34 3.99 0.53 7.04
C LEU A 34 4.00 1.07 8.47
N GLN A 35 4.94 0.61 9.30
CA GLN A 35 5.11 1.15 10.66
C GLN A 35 5.53 2.62 10.63
N LYS A 36 6.48 2.98 9.78
CA LYS A 36 6.90 4.38 9.60
C LYS A 36 5.75 5.25 9.08
N ALA A 37 4.97 4.74 8.15
CA ALA A 37 3.79 5.46 7.65
C ALA A 37 2.77 5.71 8.77
N LYS A 38 2.47 4.71 9.58
CA LYS A 38 1.55 4.84 10.72
C LYS A 38 2.01 5.89 11.73
N GLU A 39 3.31 5.98 12.00
CA GLU A 39 3.87 6.96 12.93
C GLU A 39 3.63 8.41 12.53
N LEU A 40 3.31 8.67 11.26
CA LEU A 40 3.04 10.01 10.76
C LEU A 40 1.65 10.54 11.11
N GLY A 41 0.75 9.68 11.59
CA GLY A 41 -0.61 10.08 11.93
C GLY A 41 -1.29 9.10 12.90
N ASP A 42 -2.60 9.20 12.97
CA ASP A 42 -3.42 8.41 13.91
C ASP A 42 -3.98 7.14 13.27
N LEU A 43 -4.37 7.22 12.02
CA LEU A 43 -4.95 6.10 11.26
C LEU A 43 -4.17 5.88 9.96
N LEU A 44 -3.83 4.63 9.69
CA LEU A 44 -3.24 4.23 8.41
C LEU A 44 -4.29 3.49 7.58
N ILE A 45 -4.64 4.08 6.45
CA ILE A 45 -5.50 3.46 5.44
C ILE A 45 -4.61 2.98 4.29
N LEU A 46 -4.74 1.71 3.96
CA LEU A 46 -3.95 1.07 2.92
C LEU A 46 -4.83 0.73 1.72
N GLY A 47 -4.50 1.30 0.57
CA GLY A 47 -5.06 0.91 -0.72
C GLY A 47 -4.32 -0.31 -1.26
N LEU A 48 -5.03 -1.42 -1.41
CA LEU A 48 -4.45 -2.68 -1.89
C LEU A 48 -4.82 -2.89 -3.36
N ASN A 49 -3.80 -3.00 -4.21
CA ASN A 49 -4.02 -3.32 -5.61
C ASN A 49 -4.67 -4.70 -5.75
N SER A 50 -5.79 -4.76 -6.49
CA SER A 50 -6.46 -6.03 -6.80
C SER A 50 -5.57 -6.95 -7.64
N ASP A 51 -5.97 -8.21 -7.77
CA ASP A 51 -5.26 -9.16 -8.64
C ASP A 51 -5.19 -8.66 -10.08
N LEU A 52 -6.28 -8.11 -10.57
CA LEU A 52 -6.34 -7.53 -11.92
C LEU A 52 -5.34 -6.37 -12.09
N SER A 53 -5.30 -5.46 -11.13
CA SER A 53 -4.38 -4.33 -11.13
C SER A 53 -2.93 -4.78 -11.06
N VAL A 54 -2.61 -5.77 -10.21
CA VAL A 54 -1.25 -6.31 -10.09
C VAL A 54 -0.80 -6.97 -11.40
N LYS A 55 -1.65 -7.74 -12.05
CA LYS A 55 -1.32 -8.37 -13.34
C LYS A 55 -0.96 -7.34 -14.40
N LYS A 56 -1.71 -6.26 -14.48
CA LYS A 56 -1.42 -5.16 -15.40
C LYS A 56 -0.07 -4.49 -15.13
N LEU A 57 0.28 -4.32 -13.84
CA LEU A 57 1.51 -3.64 -13.44
C LEU A 57 2.75 -4.55 -13.50
N LYS A 58 2.60 -5.82 -13.15
CA LYS A 58 3.73 -6.73 -12.89
C LYS A 58 3.78 -7.95 -13.81
N GLY A 59 2.75 -8.19 -14.63
CA GLY A 59 2.67 -9.31 -15.56
C GLY A 59 1.77 -10.45 -15.09
N GLU A 60 1.53 -11.40 -15.98
CA GLU A 60 0.54 -12.49 -15.81
C GLU A 60 0.89 -13.46 -14.65
N ASN A 61 2.17 -13.55 -14.26
CA ASN A 61 2.61 -14.43 -13.17
C ASN A 61 2.45 -13.82 -11.79
N ARG A 62 1.87 -12.65 -11.69
CA ARG A 62 1.68 -11.89 -10.45
C ARG A 62 0.20 -11.52 -10.28
N PRO A 63 -0.35 -11.45 -9.06
CA PRO A 63 0.35 -11.71 -7.80
C PRO A 63 0.55 -13.22 -7.54
N ILE A 64 1.43 -13.55 -6.61
CA ILE A 64 1.58 -14.92 -6.10
C ILE A 64 0.41 -15.24 -5.16
N ASN A 65 0.12 -14.34 -4.24
CA ASN A 65 -1.03 -14.45 -3.35
C ASN A 65 -2.19 -13.60 -3.88
N ASN A 66 -3.41 -14.16 -3.85
CA ASN A 66 -4.59 -13.42 -4.28
C ASN A 66 -4.91 -12.25 -3.34
N GLU A 67 -5.74 -11.33 -3.81
CA GLU A 67 -6.07 -10.10 -3.10
C GLU A 67 -6.70 -10.34 -1.71
N GLU A 68 -7.53 -11.37 -1.57
CA GLU A 68 -8.16 -11.71 -0.30
C GLU A 68 -7.10 -12.19 0.71
N ASP A 69 -6.22 -13.09 0.30
CA ASP A 69 -5.14 -13.60 1.15
C ASP A 69 -4.18 -12.48 1.54
N ARG A 70 -3.83 -11.60 0.60
CA ARG A 70 -2.97 -10.44 0.88
C ARG A 70 -3.62 -9.48 1.88
N ALA A 71 -4.92 -9.23 1.74
CA ALA A 71 -5.67 -8.39 2.66
C ALA A 71 -5.72 -8.98 4.08
N ILE A 72 -5.95 -10.28 4.20
CA ILE A 72 -5.97 -10.99 5.50
C ILE A 72 -4.62 -10.85 6.20
N VAL A 73 -3.52 -11.12 5.50
CA VAL A 73 -2.17 -11.02 6.08
C VAL A 73 -1.87 -9.58 6.54
N LEU A 74 -2.17 -8.60 5.70
CA LEU A 74 -1.97 -7.19 6.03
C LEU A 74 -2.82 -6.73 7.21
N SER A 75 -4.06 -7.22 7.32
CA SER A 75 -4.97 -6.87 8.41
C SER A 75 -4.50 -7.34 9.78
N ALA A 76 -3.59 -8.31 9.83
CA ALA A 76 -2.99 -8.79 11.05
C ALA A 76 -1.88 -7.88 11.59
N LEU A 77 -1.41 -6.93 10.79
CA LEU A 77 -0.41 -5.95 11.23
C LEU A 77 -1.06 -4.87 12.09
N GLU A 78 -0.52 -4.67 13.29
CA GLU A 78 -1.03 -3.67 14.24
C GLU A 78 -1.06 -2.25 13.66
N CYS A 79 -0.09 -1.91 12.80
CA CYS A 79 0.02 -0.57 12.23
C CYS A 79 -1.02 -0.27 11.14
N VAL A 80 -1.69 -1.27 10.57
CA VAL A 80 -2.69 -1.09 9.51
C VAL A 80 -4.08 -1.03 10.12
N ASP A 81 -4.76 0.10 9.99
CA ASP A 81 -6.10 0.29 10.55
C ASP A 81 -7.19 -0.16 9.59
N TYR A 82 -7.08 0.20 8.30
CA TYR A 82 -8.07 -0.12 7.28
C TYR A 82 -7.42 -0.50 5.96
N ILE A 83 -8.04 -1.43 5.25
CA ILE A 83 -7.62 -1.88 3.93
C ILE A 83 -8.78 -1.72 2.95
N THR A 84 -8.51 -1.11 1.80
CA THR A 84 -9.48 -1.02 0.70
C THR A 84 -8.83 -1.55 -0.57
N ILE A 85 -9.47 -2.52 -1.22
CA ILE A 85 -9.00 -3.08 -2.49
C ILE A 85 -9.50 -2.20 -3.63
N PHE A 86 -8.63 -1.86 -4.58
CA PHE A 86 -9.00 -1.08 -5.76
C PHE A 86 -8.53 -1.78 -7.05
N ASN A 87 -9.34 -1.67 -8.11
CA ASN A 87 -9.10 -2.32 -9.41
C ASN A 87 -8.41 -1.41 -10.44
N GLU A 88 -8.44 -0.13 -10.22
CA GLU A 88 -7.94 0.88 -11.15
C GLU A 88 -6.41 0.80 -11.28
N ASP A 89 -5.87 1.34 -12.37
CA ASP A 89 -4.42 1.35 -12.62
C ASP A 89 -3.67 2.19 -11.60
N THR A 90 -4.31 3.23 -11.06
CA THR A 90 -3.75 4.10 -10.02
C THR A 90 -4.75 4.26 -8.87
N PRO A 91 -4.30 4.62 -7.66
CA PRO A 91 -5.20 4.83 -6.53
C PRO A 91 -5.89 6.21 -6.53
N LEU A 92 -5.89 6.93 -7.65
CA LEU A 92 -6.37 8.32 -7.72
C LEU A 92 -7.80 8.47 -7.19
N GLU A 93 -8.75 7.65 -7.67
CA GLU A 93 -10.15 7.75 -7.26
C GLU A 93 -10.33 7.45 -5.76
N LEU A 94 -9.57 6.48 -5.26
CA LEU A 94 -9.58 6.16 -3.83
C LEU A 94 -9.03 7.32 -3.00
N ILE A 95 -7.93 7.94 -3.43
CA ILE A 95 -7.33 9.10 -2.74
C ILE A 95 -8.30 10.29 -2.73
N LYS A 96 -9.02 10.52 -3.80
CA LYS A 96 -10.06 11.57 -3.87
C LYS A 96 -11.15 11.39 -2.82
N ILE A 97 -11.49 10.15 -2.51
CA ILE A 97 -12.49 9.80 -1.48
C ILE A 97 -11.89 9.96 -0.08
N VAL A 98 -10.71 9.43 0.14
CA VAL A 98 -10.03 9.44 1.45
C VAL A 98 -9.63 10.85 1.86
N LYS A 99 -9.10 11.64 0.93
CA LYS A 99 -8.54 12.98 1.18
C LYS A 99 -7.61 12.95 2.39
N PRO A 100 -6.50 12.18 2.31
CA PRO A 100 -5.65 11.98 3.48
C PRO A 100 -4.95 13.26 3.91
N ASP A 101 -4.62 13.34 5.18
CA ASP A 101 -3.72 14.38 5.66
C ASP A 101 -2.32 14.15 5.12
N ILE A 102 -1.86 12.91 5.12
CA ILE A 102 -0.55 12.53 4.59
C ILE A 102 -0.70 11.40 3.58
N LEU A 103 -0.16 11.62 2.38
CA LEU A 103 -0.01 10.60 1.35
C LEU A 103 1.45 10.12 1.38
N VAL A 104 1.64 8.81 1.53
CA VAL A 104 2.97 8.21 1.63
C VAL A 104 3.27 7.36 0.39
N LYS A 105 4.48 7.52 -0.13
CA LYS A 105 5.03 6.70 -1.22
C LYS A 105 6.47 6.31 -0.92
N GLY A 106 6.97 5.31 -1.66
CA GLY A 106 8.37 4.88 -1.55
C GLY A 106 9.36 5.94 -2.02
N GLY A 107 10.57 5.93 -1.48
CA GLY A 107 11.61 6.91 -1.76
C GLY A 107 12.17 6.89 -3.20
N ASP A 108 11.82 5.87 -3.99
CA ASP A 108 12.15 5.78 -5.41
C ASP A 108 11.29 6.69 -6.30
N TYR A 109 10.20 7.25 -5.74
CA TYR A 109 9.37 8.24 -6.43
C TYR A 109 9.90 9.65 -6.23
N LYS A 110 9.54 10.54 -7.16
CA LYS A 110 9.65 11.99 -6.97
C LYS A 110 8.30 12.52 -6.52
N ILE A 111 8.28 13.47 -5.58
CA ILE A 111 7.02 14.01 -5.02
C ILE A 111 6.10 14.52 -6.14
N GLU A 112 6.65 15.24 -7.13
CA GLU A 112 5.87 15.77 -8.25
C GLU A 112 5.21 14.70 -9.12
N ASN A 113 5.67 13.45 -9.06
CA ASN A 113 5.14 12.32 -9.83
C ASN A 113 4.18 11.44 -9.01
N VAL A 114 3.95 11.75 -7.74
CA VAL A 114 3.04 10.97 -6.90
C VAL A 114 1.60 11.27 -7.29
N VAL A 115 0.89 10.23 -7.73
CA VAL A 115 -0.53 10.32 -8.12
C VAL A 115 -1.37 10.65 -6.90
N GLY A 116 -2.25 11.65 -7.01
CA GLY A 116 -3.21 12.01 -5.97
C GLY A 116 -2.70 13.03 -4.95
N ARG A 117 -1.46 13.51 -5.09
CA ARG A 117 -0.86 14.46 -4.15
C ARG A 117 -1.68 15.74 -3.95
N GLU A 118 -2.40 16.15 -4.99
CA GLU A 118 -3.26 17.34 -4.96
C GLU A 118 -4.48 17.19 -4.06
N PHE A 119 -4.82 15.95 -3.67
CA PHE A 119 -5.92 15.65 -2.76
C PHE A 119 -5.47 15.34 -1.33
N ALA A 120 -4.18 15.40 -1.06
CA ALA A 120 -3.60 15.25 0.27
C ALA A 120 -3.08 16.61 0.75
N LYS A 121 -3.04 16.80 2.06
CA LYS A 121 -2.45 18.02 2.64
C LYS A 121 -0.94 18.01 2.51
N GLU A 122 -0.31 16.85 2.63
CA GLU A 122 1.13 16.67 2.55
C GLU A 122 1.46 15.32 1.90
N THR A 123 2.55 15.26 1.14
CA THR A 123 3.08 14.02 0.56
C THR A 123 4.48 13.78 1.10
N ILE A 124 4.70 12.59 1.67
CA ILE A 124 5.96 12.20 2.30
C ILE A 124 6.50 10.94 1.61
N LEU A 125 7.78 10.96 1.27
CA LEU A 125 8.48 9.79 0.75
C LEU A 125 9.17 9.07 1.90
N ILE A 126 9.01 7.74 1.95
CA ILE A 126 9.69 6.87 2.92
C ILE A 126 10.61 5.92 2.15
N ASP A 127 11.88 5.91 2.50
CA ASP A 127 12.85 5.02 1.85
C ASP A 127 12.59 3.56 2.21
N PHE A 128 12.75 2.68 1.21
CA PHE A 128 12.67 1.25 1.42
C PHE A 128 13.90 0.74 2.16
N VAL A 129 13.73 -0.36 2.90
CA VAL A 129 14.84 -1.06 3.52
C VAL A 129 15.61 -1.83 2.44
N ASP A 130 16.92 -1.55 2.32
CA ASP A 130 17.79 -2.21 1.34
C ASP A 130 17.79 -3.73 1.52
N GLY A 131 17.81 -4.44 0.38
CA GLY A 131 17.90 -5.90 0.36
C GLY A 131 16.56 -6.64 0.45
N TYR A 132 15.44 -5.94 0.64
CA TYR A 132 14.11 -6.55 0.71
C TYR A 132 13.24 -6.14 -0.48
N SER A 133 12.81 -7.13 -1.27
CA SER A 133 11.79 -6.94 -2.29
C SER A 133 11.12 -8.27 -2.64
N THR A 134 9.84 -8.23 -3.00
CA THR A 134 9.09 -9.41 -3.44
C THR A 134 9.73 -10.03 -4.68
N THR A 135 10.15 -9.21 -5.63
CA THR A 135 10.82 -9.69 -6.86
C THR A 135 12.12 -10.43 -6.55
N LYS A 136 12.95 -9.91 -5.64
CA LYS A 136 14.17 -10.60 -5.19
C LYS A 136 13.86 -11.93 -4.51
N THR A 137 12.83 -11.98 -3.68
CA THR A 137 12.38 -13.20 -2.99
C THR A 137 11.98 -14.27 -4.01
N ILE A 138 11.17 -13.95 -5.01
CA ILE A 138 10.75 -14.86 -6.06
C ILE A 138 11.96 -15.38 -6.85
N LYS A 139 12.88 -14.49 -7.26
CA LYS A 139 14.09 -14.87 -7.97
C LYS A 139 14.98 -15.83 -7.17
N SER A 140 15.11 -15.58 -5.87
CA SER A 140 15.87 -16.41 -4.95
C SER A 140 15.28 -17.83 -4.86
N ILE A 141 13.96 -17.96 -4.74
CA ILE A 141 13.26 -19.24 -4.73
C ILE A 141 13.51 -20.01 -6.03
N ASN A 142 13.32 -19.37 -7.18
CA ASN A 142 13.51 -19.97 -8.49
C ASN A 142 14.95 -20.44 -8.71
N LYS A 143 15.92 -19.67 -8.26
CA LYS A 143 17.34 -20.06 -8.33
C LYS A 143 17.62 -21.33 -7.53
N ASN A 144 17.05 -21.45 -6.33
CA ASN A 144 17.24 -22.61 -5.47
C ASN A 144 16.57 -23.88 -6.01
N ILE A 145 15.46 -23.74 -6.73
CA ILE A 145 14.78 -24.87 -7.39
C ILE A 145 15.59 -25.39 -8.58
N ASN A 146 16.26 -24.51 -9.32
CA ASN A 146 17.01 -24.85 -10.53
C ASN A 146 18.46 -25.28 -10.27
N ASN A 147 18.90 -25.26 -9.04
CA ASN A 147 20.17 -25.81 -8.59
C ASN A 147 20.00 -27.19 -7.95
#